data_19dbd4d23a1029ff58371da3448e641c
#
_entry.id   19dbd4d23a1029ff58371da3448e641c
#
_cell.length_a   1.000
_cell.length_b   1.000
_cell.length_c   1.000
_cell.angle_alpha   90.00
_cell.angle_beta   90.00
_cell.angle_gamma   90.00
#
_symmetry.space_group_name_H-M   'P 1'
#
loop_
_entity.id
_entity.type
_entity.pdbx_description
1 polymer ?
#
loop_
_entity_poly.entity_id
_entity_poly.type
_entity_poly.pdbx_seq_one_letter_code
_entity_poly.pdbx_strand_id
1 'polypeptide(L)'
;MLKLTMSLSTLSEVNHQHQAYIEPHAAVAHVDPQGRVQVWANSKTPFLLRRQISQGIDVPQEKIRVNPVAIGGDFGGKGSFMDTHVACLLSQATGRPVRMVMTYIEELMAANPRHPAVMTFKTGVKRDGTIVARHARLVFDSGGYGAFKPQRGVTYGNRCIGPYRMAHARVDSYMVYTNRVPCGNMRAPGDPQSIFASEAQIDLIARELGIDPYEFRMRNLVNEGEESPLGHHWRSIKGKETLTAAVQESGYQQPKPQIPGRKVGRGMAISERHVGAGTSTAKVVIDIDGSVTLYTPLLDTGSGFYTVLRQIIAQELGVPYSEIRLITWSTDDAAFDSGVGGSRVTHVGGQAVYGATQEVRKRLVALAADLYGWPEDQIAFQDKQMVVPGQPSISLAELAARAGGPVEGEFTYDSERDEDLTSFTAQVAEVAVDEETGEVKLTRFTTAHDVVMVLNPLAHQGQIEGGVMQGIGYALMEELKYEDDRISTLSLGEYKLPTMADIPELRTVLVQNEVGGPTPYADWGR
;
A
#
# COMPACT_ATOMS: atom_id res chain seq x y z
N MET A 1 19.73 18.85 33.12
CA MET A 1 19.42 19.85 32.07
C MET A 1 20.11 19.44 30.77
N LEU A 2 19.37 19.01 29.78
CA LEU A 2 19.90 18.71 28.43
C LEU A 2 20.34 20.03 27.80
N LYS A 3 21.64 20.21 27.56
CA LYS A 3 22.16 21.41 26.89
C LYS A 3 21.80 21.32 25.38
N LEU A 4 20.71 21.95 25.00
CA LEU A 4 20.41 22.23 23.58
C LEU A 4 21.42 23.21 23.01
N THR A 5 21.92 22.94 21.81
CA THR A 5 22.79 23.89 21.09
C THR A 5 21.99 24.75 20.15
N MET A 6 20.99 24.16 19.48
CA MET A 6 20.17 24.81 18.48
C MET A 6 18.72 24.30 18.53
N SER A 7 17.77 25.16 18.22
CA SER A 7 16.40 24.79 17.91
C SER A 7 16.00 25.42 16.59
N LEU A 8 15.59 24.60 15.62
CA LEU A 8 15.09 25.05 14.33
C LEU A 8 13.58 24.85 14.25
N SER A 9 12.88 25.88 13.75
CA SER A 9 11.45 25.80 13.43
C SER A 9 11.23 26.01 11.95
N THR A 10 10.41 25.16 11.33
CA THR A 10 10.03 25.26 9.90
C THR A 10 8.53 25.19 9.76
N LEU A 11 8.01 25.87 8.73
CA LEU A 11 6.64 25.76 8.23
C LEU A 11 6.71 25.14 6.83
N SER A 12 5.87 24.14 6.60
CA SER A 12 5.72 23.50 5.29
C SER A 12 4.25 23.41 4.93
N GLU A 13 3.96 23.61 3.67
CA GLU A 13 2.60 23.51 3.12
C GLU A 13 2.61 22.56 1.92
N VAL A 14 1.53 21.80 1.77
CA VAL A 14 1.31 20.93 0.62
C VAL A 14 -0.14 21.02 0.15
N ASN A 15 -0.32 20.96 -1.16
CA ASN A 15 -1.61 21.16 -1.81
C ASN A 15 -2.40 19.85 -1.99
N HIS A 16 -3.63 19.97 -2.50
CA HIS A 16 -4.44 18.82 -2.92
C HIS A 16 -3.75 18.07 -4.06
N GLN A 17 -3.78 16.75 -3.98
CA GLN A 17 -3.33 15.85 -5.04
C GLN A 17 -4.41 14.82 -5.34
N HIS A 18 -4.78 14.65 -6.61
CA HIS A 18 -5.68 13.59 -7.06
C HIS A 18 -4.89 12.29 -7.30
N GLN A 19 -5.52 11.12 -7.15
CA GLN A 19 -4.89 9.82 -7.34
C GLN A 19 -4.52 9.53 -8.80
N ALA A 20 -5.14 10.22 -9.74
CA ALA A 20 -4.90 10.15 -11.19
C ALA A 20 -4.98 8.73 -11.77
N TYR A 21 -5.87 7.86 -11.22
CA TYR A 21 -6.19 6.59 -11.86
C TYR A 21 -6.87 6.85 -13.22
N ILE A 22 -6.55 6.04 -14.24
CA ILE A 22 -7.07 6.24 -15.60
C ILE A 22 -8.57 5.89 -15.67
N GLU A 23 -9.01 4.86 -14.96
CA GLU A 23 -10.41 4.46 -14.89
C GLU A 23 -11.16 5.33 -13.86
N PRO A 24 -12.16 6.16 -14.26
CA PRO A 24 -12.97 6.91 -13.30
C PRO A 24 -13.90 5.98 -12.48
N HIS A 25 -14.56 6.52 -11.45
CA HIS A 25 -15.56 5.77 -10.72
C HIS A 25 -16.71 5.34 -11.64
N ALA A 26 -17.11 4.09 -11.48
CA ALA A 26 -18.18 3.49 -12.26
C ALA A 26 -18.97 2.48 -11.43
N ALA A 27 -20.29 2.49 -11.59
CA ALA A 27 -21.17 1.53 -10.94
C ALA A 27 -22.33 1.16 -11.84
N VAL A 28 -22.79 -0.10 -11.69
CA VAL A 28 -24.10 -0.56 -12.14
C VAL A 28 -24.85 -1.06 -10.91
N ALA A 29 -26.09 -0.62 -10.72
CA ALA A 29 -26.96 -1.09 -9.65
C ALA A 29 -28.28 -1.62 -10.23
N HIS A 30 -28.78 -2.69 -9.63
CA HIS A 30 -30.10 -3.24 -9.94
C HIS A 30 -30.82 -3.59 -8.64
N VAL A 31 -32.00 -3.01 -8.46
CA VAL A 31 -32.90 -3.34 -7.34
C VAL A 31 -34.08 -4.11 -7.92
N ASP A 32 -34.25 -5.35 -7.49
CA ASP A 32 -35.34 -6.21 -7.92
C ASP A 32 -36.68 -5.88 -7.22
N PRO A 33 -37.83 -6.40 -7.70
CA PRO A 33 -39.13 -6.14 -7.08
C PRO A 33 -39.25 -6.63 -5.62
N GLN A 34 -38.35 -7.50 -5.16
CA GLN A 34 -38.28 -8.00 -3.77
C GLN A 34 -37.37 -7.12 -2.89
N GLY A 35 -36.82 -6.06 -3.46
CA GLY A 35 -35.92 -5.11 -2.77
C GLY A 35 -34.50 -5.65 -2.56
N ARG A 36 -34.06 -6.69 -3.27
CA ARG A 36 -32.66 -7.12 -3.29
C ARG A 36 -31.86 -6.20 -4.20
N VAL A 37 -30.70 -5.81 -3.73
CA VAL A 37 -29.79 -4.90 -4.43
C VAL A 37 -28.59 -5.67 -4.94
N GLN A 38 -28.34 -5.61 -6.24
CA GLN A 38 -27.12 -6.09 -6.85
C GLN A 38 -26.30 -4.91 -7.37
N VAL A 39 -25.01 -4.90 -7.04
CA VAL A 39 -24.08 -3.82 -7.40
C VAL A 39 -22.85 -4.41 -8.06
N TRP A 40 -22.41 -3.78 -9.13
CA TRP A 40 -21.12 -3.95 -9.79
C TRP A 40 -20.45 -2.57 -9.77
N ALA A 41 -19.42 -2.40 -8.95
CA ALA A 41 -18.72 -1.12 -8.81
C ALA A 41 -17.21 -1.37 -8.68
N ASN A 42 -16.40 -0.49 -9.24
CA ASN A 42 -14.95 -0.57 -9.18
C ASN A 42 -14.40 -0.15 -7.80
N SER A 43 -14.90 -0.79 -6.76
CA SER A 43 -14.48 -0.58 -5.37
C SER A 43 -13.56 -1.71 -4.90
N LYS A 44 -12.42 -1.35 -4.33
CA LYS A 44 -11.45 -2.30 -3.75
C LYS A 44 -11.86 -2.89 -2.40
N THR A 45 -12.96 -2.43 -1.83
CA THR A 45 -13.44 -2.82 -0.50
C THR A 45 -14.93 -3.22 -0.54
N PRO A 46 -15.28 -4.35 -1.20
CA PRO A 46 -16.68 -4.70 -1.47
C PRO A 46 -17.54 -4.81 -0.22
N PHE A 47 -17.03 -5.34 0.90
CA PHE A 47 -17.78 -5.44 2.16
C PHE A 47 -18.01 -4.07 2.81
N LEU A 48 -17.02 -3.17 2.74
CA LEU A 48 -17.21 -1.79 3.20
C LEU A 48 -18.24 -1.07 2.32
N LEU A 49 -18.16 -1.24 0.99
CA LEU A 49 -19.13 -0.69 0.04
C LEU A 49 -20.54 -1.19 0.36
N ARG A 50 -20.74 -2.50 0.59
CA ARG A 50 -22.02 -3.08 1.00
C ARG A 50 -22.59 -2.39 2.24
N ARG A 51 -21.76 -2.20 3.27
CA ARG A 51 -22.15 -1.50 4.51
C ARG A 51 -22.52 -0.03 4.25
N GLN A 52 -21.74 0.68 3.45
CA GLN A 52 -21.99 2.08 3.11
C GLN A 52 -23.29 2.26 2.31
N ILE A 53 -23.54 1.39 1.32
CA ILE A 53 -24.80 1.39 0.58
C ILE A 53 -25.97 1.13 1.54
N SER A 54 -25.87 0.10 2.40
CA SER A 54 -26.88 -0.23 3.41
C SER A 54 -27.27 0.98 4.25
N GLN A 55 -26.27 1.72 4.72
CA GLN A 55 -26.50 2.93 5.51
C GLN A 55 -27.05 4.10 4.68
N GLY A 56 -26.65 4.21 3.41
CA GLY A 56 -27.04 5.33 2.54
C GLY A 56 -28.45 5.23 1.97
N ILE A 57 -28.99 4.01 1.82
CA ILE A 57 -30.34 3.79 1.24
C ILE A 57 -31.29 3.06 2.20
N ASP A 58 -30.89 2.85 3.45
CA ASP A 58 -31.66 2.18 4.52
C ASP A 58 -32.15 0.77 4.11
N VAL A 59 -31.27 -0.03 3.52
CA VAL A 59 -31.53 -1.44 3.14
C VAL A 59 -30.59 -2.35 3.92
N PRO A 60 -31.09 -3.43 4.56
CA PRO A 60 -30.25 -4.39 5.27
C PRO A 60 -29.13 -4.98 4.42
N GLN A 61 -27.93 -5.18 5.01
CA GLN A 61 -26.75 -5.64 4.27
C GLN A 61 -26.95 -7.01 3.58
N GLU A 62 -27.73 -7.91 4.19
CA GLU A 62 -28.06 -9.23 3.67
C GLU A 62 -28.93 -9.21 2.39
N LYS A 63 -29.50 -8.05 2.07
CA LYS A 63 -30.20 -7.81 0.81
C LYS A 63 -29.32 -7.20 -0.28
N ILE A 64 -28.06 -6.88 0.06
CA ILE A 64 -27.15 -6.18 -0.86
C ILE A 64 -26.00 -7.11 -1.23
N ARG A 65 -25.90 -7.43 -2.51
CA ARG A 65 -24.79 -8.18 -3.09
C ARG A 65 -23.88 -7.24 -3.88
N VAL A 66 -22.59 -7.18 -3.51
CA VAL A 66 -21.57 -6.53 -4.32
C VAL A 66 -20.82 -7.60 -5.10
N ASN A 67 -20.89 -7.50 -6.42
CA ASN A 67 -20.28 -8.43 -7.35
C ASN A 67 -18.87 -7.95 -7.73
N PRO A 68 -17.92 -8.87 -7.97
CA PRO A 68 -16.56 -8.51 -8.35
C PRO A 68 -16.51 -7.92 -9.74
N VAL A 69 -15.62 -6.93 -9.93
CA VAL A 69 -15.29 -6.33 -11.22
C VAL A 69 -13.78 -6.08 -11.31
N ALA A 70 -13.27 -5.95 -12.53
CA ALA A 70 -11.91 -5.46 -12.75
C ALA A 70 -11.80 -3.98 -12.34
N ILE A 71 -10.63 -3.58 -11.81
CA ILE A 71 -10.39 -2.21 -11.33
C ILE A 71 -9.17 -1.64 -12.04
N GLY A 72 -9.38 -0.58 -12.81
CA GLY A 72 -8.37 0.13 -13.61
C GLY A 72 -7.60 1.17 -12.80
N GLY A 73 -6.95 0.75 -11.71
CA GLY A 73 -6.21 1.61 -10.79
C GLY A 73 -7.08 2.14 -9.65
N ASP A 74 -6.45 2.35 -8.50
CA ASP A 74 -7.13 2.82 -7.29
C ASP A 74 -6.31 3.87 -6.53
N PHE A 75 -5.07 3.55 -6.20
CA PHE A 75 -4.14 4.34 -5.39
C PHE A 75 -4.72 4.90 -4.08
N GLY A 76 -5.86 4.37 -3.62
CA GLY A 76 -6.58 4.78 -2.43
C GLY A 76 -7.93 5.47 -2.69
N GLY A 77 -8.22 5.89 -3.92
CA GLY A 77 -9.42 6.64 -4.27
C GLY A 77 -10.71 5.82 -4.29
N LYS A 78 -10.63 4.55 -4.70
CA LYS A 78 -11.80 3.70 -4.92
C LYS A 78 -12.19 2.86 -3.69
N GLY A 79 -12.28 3.46 -2.54
CA GLY A 79 -12.69 2.83 -1.30
C GLY A 79 -13.98 3.41 -0.70
N SER A 80 -14.60 4.41 -1.32
CA SER A 80 -15.90 4.97 -0.94
C SER A 80 -17.00 4.55 -1.90
N PHE A 81 -18.23 4.75 -1.50
CA PHE A 81 -19.41 4.40 -2.32
C PHE A 81 -19.72 5.46 -3.40
N MET A 82 -19.11 6.63 -3.36
CA MET A 82 -19.32 7.74 -4.31
C MET A 82 -20.79 7.89 -4.71
N ASP A 83 -21.14 7.72 -6.00
CA ASP A 83 -22.47 7.80 -6.57
C ASP A 83 -23.23 6.47 -6.59
N THR A 84 -22.64 5.38 -6.08
CA THR A 84 -23.25 4.03 -6.14
C THR A 84 -24.60 3.96 -5.42
N HIS A 85 -24.77 4.66 -4.30
CA HIS A 85 -26.06 4.72 -3.58
C HIS A 85 -27.12 5.46 -4.40
N VAL A 86 -26.74 6.47 -5.19
CA VAL A 86 -27.64 7.17 -6.10
C VAL A 86 -28.10 6.24 -7.22
N ALA A 87 -27.18 5.45 -7.79
CA ALA A 87 -27.53 4.43 -8.78
C ALA A 87 -28.53 3.40 -8.22
N CYS A 88 -28.40 3.00 -6.95
CA CYS A 88 -29.35 2.11 -6.29
C CYS A 88 -30.75 2.75 -6.15
N LEU A 89 -30.83 4.00 -5.67
CA LEU A 89 -32.09 4.73 -5.54
C LEU A 89 -32.79 4.94 -6.90
N LEU A 90 -32.04 5.30 -7.92
CA LEU A 90 -32.56 5.45 -9.28
C LEU A 90 -33.05 4.11 -9.85
N SER A 91 -32.35 3.01 -9.57
CA SER A 91 -32.79 1.68 -9.95
C SER A 91 -34.10 1.29 -9.26
N GLN A 92 -34.22 1.57 -7.99
CA GLN A 92 -35.45 1.35 -7.22
C GLN A 92 -36.61 2.17 -7.79
N ALA A 93 -36.40 3.44 -8.10
CA ALA A 93 -37.43 4.33 -8.61
C ALA A 93 -37.89 3.97 -10.03
N THR A 94 -36.99 3.46 -10.88
CA THR A 94 -37.28 3.16 -12.28
C THR A 94 -37.67 1.69 -12.53
N GLY A 95 -37.38 0.79 -11.57
CA GLY A 95 -37.51 -0.65 -11.73
C GLY A 95 -36.57 -1.24 -12.80
N ARG A 96 -35.47 -0.57 -13.12
CA ARG A 96 -34.49 -0.95 -14.13
C ARG A 96 -33.06 -0.89 -13.59
N PRO A 97 -32.12 -1.67 -14.18
CA PRO A 97 -30.70 -1.47 -13.91
C PRO A 97 -30.27 -0.04 -14.29
N VAL A 98 -29.49 0.59 -13.42
CA VAL A 98 -28.93 1.93 -13.63
C VAL A 98 -27.41 1.86 -13.66
N ARG A 99 -26.81 2.44 -14.67
CA ARG A 99 -25.36 2.62 -14.80
C ARG A 99 -25.01 4.08 -14.60
N MET A 100 -24.03 4.33 -13.72
CA MET A 100 -23.41 5.63 -13.52
C MET A 100 -21.91 5.51 -13.75
N VAL A 101 -21.34 6.42 -14.51
CA VAL A 101 -19.91 6.49 -14.81
C VAL A 101 -19.53 7.96 -14.78
N MET A 102 -18.58 8.33 -13.91
CA MET A 102 -18.07 9.70 -13.87
C MET A 102 -17.30 10.02 -15.15
N THR A 103 -17.47 11.21 -15.67
CA THR A 103 -16.51 11.81 -16.59
C THR A 103 -15.23 12.17 -15.82
N TYR A 104 -14.11 12.37 -16.52
CA TYR A 104 -12.89 12.73 -15.83
C TYR A 104 -12.94 14.13 -15.20
N ILE A 105 -13.77 15.02 -15.73
CA ILE A 105 -14.07 16.33 -15.12
C ILE A 105 -14.78 16.13 -13.77
N GLU A 106 -15.81 15.30 -13.73
CA GLU A 106 -16.51 14.96 -12.48
C GLU A 106 -15.59 14.28 -11.48
N GLU A 107 -14.70 13.42 -11.96
CA GLU A 107 -13.70 12.76 -11.13
C GLU A 107 -12.77 13.75 -10.43
N LEU A 108 -12.24 14.73 -11.16
CA LEU A 108 -11.39 15.78 -10.59
C LEU A 108 -12.14 16.71 -9.63
N MET A 109 -13.44 16.98 -9.90
CA MET A 109 -14.26 17.91 -9.12
C MET A 109 -14.92 17.28 -7.88
N ALA A 110 -15.18 15.98 -7.88
CA ALA A 110 -16.01 15.33 -6.88
C ALA A 110 -15.42 14.10 -6.21
N ALA A 111 -14.27 13.58 -6.70
CA ALA A 111 -13.58 12.49 -6.04
C ALA A 111 -12.93 12.93 -4.71
N ASN A 112 -12.22 12.00 -4.07
CA ASN A 112 -11.66 12.20 -2.74
C ASN A 112 -10.11 12.35 -2.79
N PRO A 113 -9.59 13.53 -3.13
CA PRO A 113 -8.15 13.76 -3.29
C PRO A 113 -7.39 13.62 -1.96
N ARG A 114 -6.05 13.58 -2.04
CA ARG A 114 -5.15 13.64 -0.89
C ARG A 114 -5.35 14.94 -0.12
N HIS A 115 -5.36 14.85 1.19
CA HIS A 115 -5.47 15.96 2.11
C HIS A 115 -4.33 16.97 1.91
N PRO A 116 -4.59 18.26 1.69
CA PRO A 116 -3.58 19.29 1.88
C PRO A 116 -3.23 19.42 3.35
N ALA A 117 -2.07 19.96 3.65
CA ALA A 117 -1.63 20.10 5.03
C ALA A 117 -0.75 21.32 5.24
N VAL A 118 -0.88 21.92 6.42
CA VAL A 118 0.04 22.92 6.96
C VAL A 118 0.73 22.32 8.17
N MET A 119 2.06 22.30 8.14
CA MET A 119 2.86 21.53 9.10
C MET A 119 3.98 22.38 9.68
N THR A 120 4.06 22.42 11.00
CA THR A 120 5.12 23.12 11.72
C THR A 120 5.94 22.12 12.50
N PHE A 121 7.27 22.17 12.30
CA PHE A 121 8.22 21.34 13.02
C PHE A 121 9.16 22.22 13.86
N LYS A 122 9.37 21.84 15.11
CA LYS A 122 10.38 22.42 15.98
C LYS A 122 11.27 21.31 16.51
N THR A 123 12.55 21.31 16.12
CA THR A 123 13.52 20.27 16.51
C THR A 123 14.69 20.89 17.25
N GLY A 124 15.03 20.32 18.40
CA GLY A 124 16.19 20.69 19.21
C GLY A 124 17.30 19.67 19.05
N VAL A 125 18.52 20.16 18.80
CA VAL A 125 19.71 19.34 18.56
C VAL A 125 20.90 19.81 19.39
N LYS A 126 21.84 18.91 19.65
CA LYS A 126 23.17 19.23 20.19
C LYS A 126 24.13 19.64 19.08
N ARG A 127 25.27 20.25 19.49
CA ARG A 127 26.31 20.68 18.55
C ARG A 127 26.92 19.51 17.75
N ASP A 128 26.94 18.34 18.34
CA ASP A 128 27.42 17.12 17.69
C ASP A 128 26.42 16.52 16.67
N GLY A 129 25.25 17.13 16.48
CA GLY A 129 24.20 16.67 15.59
C GLY A 129 23.21 15.67 16.22
N THR A 130 23.31 15.38 17.52
CA THR A 130 22.33 14.50 18.20
C THR A 130 20.97 15.19 18.31
N ILE A 131 19.90 14.57 17.82
CA ILE A 131 18.52 15.03 17.99
C ILE A 131 18.12 14.77 19.46
N VAL A 132 17.56 15.79 20.11
CA VAL A 132 17.14 15.72 21.52
C VAL A 132 15.64 15.64 21.65
N ALA A 133 14.94 16.49 20.90
CA ALA A 133 13.48 16.58 20.96
C ALA A 133 12.89 17.09 19.65
N ARG A 134 11.67 16.65 19.35
CA ARG A 134 10.89 17.17 18.21
C ARG A 134 9.44 17.40 18.61
N HIS A 135 8.90 18.55 18.26
CA HIS A 135 7.49 18.85 18.29
C HIS A 135 7.00 19.10 16.86
N ALA A 136 6.06 18.31 16.44
CA ALA A 136 5.37 18.45 15.14
C ALA A 136 3.92 18.85 15.38
N ARG A 137 3.46 19.91 14.71
CA ARG A 137 2.06 20.30 14.65
C ARG A 137 1.60 20.19 13.20
N LEU A 138 0.64 19.29 12.96
CA LEU A 138 0.12 18.94 11.64
C LEU A 138 -1.34 19.34 11.56
N VAL A 139 -1.72 20.10 10.54
CA VAL A 139 -3.12 20.47 10.29
C VAL A 139 -3.47 20.01 8.88
N PHE A 140 -4.32 18.99 8.79
CA PHE A 140 -4.83 18.45 7.53
C PHE A 140 -6.21 19.02 7.22
N ASP A 141 -6.43 19.42 5.98
CA ASP A 141 -7.75 19.80 5.46
C ASP A 141 -8.51 18.52 5.06
N SER A 142 -9.70 18.32 5.62
CA SER A 142 -10.61 17.20 5.31
C SER A 142 -11.62 17.52 4.22
N GLY A 143 -11.76 18.79 3.83
CA GLY A 143 -12.85 19.23 3.00
C GLY A 143 -14.20 19.21 3.74
N GLY A 144 -15.27 19.21 2.99
CA GLY A 144 -16.64 19.12 3.53
C GLY A 144 -17.09 17.70 3.84
N TYR A 145 -18.12 17.54 4.66
CA TYR A 145 -18.87 16.30 4.92
C TYR A 145 -18.10 15.10 5.49
N GLY A 146 -16.81 15.05 5.48
CA GLY A 146 -16.02 13.91 5.97
C GLY A 146 -16.35 12.58 5.31
N ALA A 147 -16.63 12.58 4.00
CA ALA A 147 -17.14 11.44 3.23
C ALA A 147 -16.36 10.13 3.45
N PHE A 148 -15.08 10.23 3.72
CA PHE A 148 -14.19 9.09 3.97
C PHE A 148 -13.54 9.14 5.35
N LYS A 149 -13.48 10.31 5.97
CA LYS A 149 -12.69 10.64 7.15
C LYS A 149 -13.34 11.73 7.98
N PRO A 150 -12.96 11.87 9.23
CA PRO A 150 -12.24 10.91 10.08
C PRO A 150 -13.24 9.99 10.78
N GLN A 151 -13.06 8.70 10.72
CA GLN A 151 -13.95 7.80 11.45
C GLN A 151 -13.53 7.61 12.92
N ARG A 152 -12.27 7.71 13.22
CA ARG A 152 -11.68 7.62 14.59
C ARG A 152 -10.31 8.27 14.57
N GLY A 153 -9.93 8.95 15.61
CA GLY A 153 -8.63 9.55 15.90
C GLY A 153 -7.76 9.92 14.71
N VAL A 154 -7.27 11.13 14.70
CA VAL A 154 -6.40 11.60 13.62
C VAL A 154 -5.00 11.06 13.87
N THR A 155 -4.66 9.92 13.27
CA THR A 155 -3.32 9.34 13.34
C THR A 155 -2.45 9.67 12.13
N TYR A 156 -2.95 10.53 11.24
CA TYR A 156 -2.23 10.89 10.03
C TYR A 156 -0.95 11.65 10.36
N GLY A 157 0.12 11.26 9.68
CA GLY A 157 1.39 11.94 9.75
C GLY A 157 2.20 11.73 11.04
N ASN A 158 1.81 10.82 11.95
CA ASN A 158 2.61 10.52 13.14
C ASN A 158 4.03 10.05 12.81
N ARG A 159 4.25 9.43 11.64
CA ARG A 159 5.57 9.06 11.12
C ARG A 159 6.48 10.25 10.81
N CYS A 160 5.97 11.47 10.91
CA CYS A 160 6.77 12.68 10.80
C CYS A 160 7.93 12.78 11.82
N ILE A 161 7.88 11.97 12.88
CA ILE A 161 9.03 11.86 13.79
C ILE A 161 10.23 11.22 13.07
N GLY A 162 9.94 10.34 12.08
CA GLY A 162 10.94 9.61 11.34
C GLY A 162 11.60 8.49 12.16
N PRO A 163 12.46 7.70 11.54
CA PRO A 163 13.14 6.58 12.18
C PRO A 163 14.36 7.04 13.00
N TYR A 164 14.22 8.15 13.75
CA TYR A 164 15.32 8.77 14.46
C TYR A 164 15.19 8.60 15.97
N ARG A 165 16.33 8.36 16.63
CA ARG A 165 16.43 8.36 18.09
C ARG A 165 16.29 9.79 18.62
N MET A 166 15.42 9.97 19.59
CA MET A 166 15.31 11.22 20.33
C MET A 166 14.66 10.96 21.71
N ALA A 167 15.06 11.73 22.72
CA ALA A 167 14.55 11.53 24.07
C ALA A 167 13.08 11.97 24.23
N HIS A 168 12.64 12.93 23.42
CA HIS A 168 11.31 13.51 23.55
C HIS A 168 10.70 13.78 22.18
N ALA A 169 9.49 13.26 21.95
CA ALA A 169 8.71 13.53 20.76
C ALA A 169 7.28 13.94 21.13
N ARG A 170 6.73 14.90 20.41
CA ARG A 170 5.33 15.28 20.50
C ARG A 170 4.76 15.52 19.10
N VAL A 171 3.63 14.91 18.79
CA VAL A 171 2.88 15.13 17.57
C VAL A 171 1.47 15.59 17.92
N ASP A 172 1.14 16.80 17.51
CA ASP A 172 -0.22 17.33 17.57
C ASP A 172 -0.80 17.33 16.15
N SER A 173 -1.67 16.36 15.84
CA SER A 173 -2.29 16.22 14.53
C SER A 173 -3.76 16.59 14.57
N TYR A 174 -4.16 17.49 13.68
CA TYR A 174 -5.52 18.00 13.56
C TYR A 174 -6.05 17.71 12.16
N MET A 175 -7.32 17.38 12.07
CA MET A 175 -8.07 17.31 10.84
C MET A 175 -9.21 18.30 10.91
N VAL A 176 -9.25 19.23 9.97
CA VAL A 176 -10.22 20.33 9.97
C VAL A 176 -11.18 20.21 8.79
N TYR A 177 -12.45 20.53 9.03
CA TYR A 177 -13.43 20.64 7.96
C TYR A 177 -13.32 22.00 7.28
N THR A 178 -13.45 22.00 5.97
CA THR A 178 -13.49 23.21 5.14
C THR A 178 -14.60 23.10 4.10
N ASN A 179 -14.84 24.16 3.33
CA ASN A 179 -15.81 24.16 2.23
C ASN A 179 -15.21 23.65 0.88
N ARG A 180 -14.13 22.87 0.95
CA ARG A 180 -13.50 22.25 -0.21
C ARG A 180 -14.06 20.85 -0.46
N VAL A 181 -13.66 20.24 -1.58
CA VAL A 181 -14.01 18.85 -1.91
C VAL A 181 -13.56 17.92 -0.78
N PRO A 182 -14.39 16.92 -0.40
CA PRO A 182 -14.03 15.98 0.66
C PRO A 182 -12.79 15.20 0.31
N CYS A 183 -11.80 15.23 1.20
CA CYS A 183 -10.55 14.50 1.01
C CYS A 183 -10.66 13.02 1.41
N GLY A 184 -9.83 12.17 0.83
CA GLY A 184 -9.80 10.75 1.09
C GLY A 184 -8.40 10.15 1.13
N ASN A 185 -8.34 8.85 0.95
CA ASN A 185 -7.08 8.14 0.94
C ASN A 185 -6.39 8.27 -0.42
N MET A 186 -5.12 8.60 -0.39
CA MET A 186 -4.20 8.37 -1.48
C MET A 186 -2.98 7.66 -0.93
N ARG A 187 -2.34 6.78 -1.69
CA ARG A 187 -1.16 5.95 -1.34
C ARG A 187 -0.34 6.55 -0.20
N ALA A 188 -0.23 5.82 0.94
CA ALA A 188 0.35 6.25 2.20
C ALA A 188 -0.29 7.53 2.79
N PRO A 189 -1.58 7.51 3.21
CA PRO A 189 -2.29 8.71 3.68
C PRO A 189 -1.59 9.40 4.84
N GLY A 190 -1.26 10.68 4.69
CA GLY A 190 -0.58 11.52 5.67
C GLY A 190 0.94 11.43 5.67
N ASP A 191 1.52 10.33 5.21
CA ASP A 191 2.96 10.10 5.27
C ASP A 191 3.75 10.98 4.27
N PRO A 192 3.43 11.06 2.96
CA PRO A 192 4.20 11.90 2.03
C PRO A 192 4.27 13.35 2.46
N GLN A 193 3.16 13.91 2.98
CA GLN A 193 3.12 15.28 3.46
C GLN A 193 4.07 15.48 4.64
N SER A 194 3.92 14.65 5.66
CA SER A 194 4.63 14.82 6.94
C SER A 194 6.10 14.41 6.85
N ILE A 195 6.43 13.39 6.07
CA ILE A 195 7.82 12.97 5.84
C ILE A 195 8.57 14.02 5.01
N PHE A 196 7.94 14.60 3.98
CA PHE A 196 8.51 15.72 3.23
C PHE A 196 8.95 16.85 4.17
N ALA A 197 8.03 17.33 5.04
CA ALA A 197 8.31 18.42 5.96
C ALA A 197 9.40 18.04 6.99
N SER A 198 9.37 16.81 7.50
CA SER A 198 10.36 16.29 8.43
C SER A 198 11.75 16.18 7.82
N GLU A 199 11.87 15.55 6.66
CA GLU A 199 13.16 15.27 6.03
C GLU A 199 13.80 16.52 5.44
N ALA A 200 12.99 17.46 4.94
CA ALA A 200 13.47 18.79 4.55
C ALA A 200 14.05 19.56 5.76
N GLN A 201 13.41 19.47 6.93
CA GLN A 201 13.96 20.08 8.15
C GLN A 201 15.27 19.42 8.59
N ILE A 202 15.41 18.10 8.46
CA ILE A 202 16.65 17.38 8.77
C ILE A 202 17.81 17.91 7.92
N ASP A 203 17.59 18.12 6.63
CA ASP A 203 18.62 18.69 5.75
C ASP A 203 19.01 20.13 6.13
N LEU A 204 18.02 20.95 6.53
CA LEU A 204 18.29 22.31 7.03
C LEU A 204 19.12 22.29 8.32
N ILE A 205 18.77 21.42 9.26
CA ILE A 205 19.51 21.28 10.52
C ILE A 205 20.95 20.81 10.26
N ALA A 206 21.14 19.80 9.43
CA ALA A 206 22.46 19.29 9.07
C ALA A 206 23.34 20.40 8.47
N ARG A 207 22.76 21.18 7.55
CA ARG A 207 23.42 22.33 6.89
C ARG A 207 23.83 23.42 7.91
N GLU A 208 22.91 23.80 8.81
CA GLU A 208 23.20 24.81 9.85
C GLU A 208 24.30 24.37 10.81
N LEU A 209 24.43 23.08 11.08
CA LEU A 209 25.49 22.53 11.91
C LEU A 209 26.79 22.27 11.15
N GLY A 210 26.79 22.40 9.82
CA GLY A 210 27.94 22.05 8.97
C GLY A 210 28.23 20.55 8.94
N ILE A 211 27.21 19.71 9.19
CA ILE A 211 27.29 18.25 9.16
C ILE A 211 26.73 17.75 7.83
N ASP A 212 27.39 16.77 7.21
CA ASP A 212 26.85 16.13 6.01
C ASP A 212 25.48 15.48 6.30
N PRO A 213 24.45 15.67 5.46
CA PRO A 213 23.10 15.11 5.66
C PRO A 213 23.05 13.60 5.83
N TYR A 214 23.95 12.84 5.18
CA TYR A 214 24.07 11.41 5.37
C TYR A 214 24.61 11.07 6.76
N GLU A 215 25.70 11.71 7.17
CA GLU A 215 26.32 11.52 8.47
C GLU A 215 25.36 11.91 9.62
N PHE A 216 24.59 13.00 9.43
CA PHE A 216 23.57 13.41 10.39
C PHE A 216 22.51 12.34 10.60
N ARG A 217 21.98 11.75 9.48
CA ARG A 217 21.00 10.66 9.55
C ARG A 217 21.59 9.40 10.18
N MET A 218 22.77 8.96 9.73
CA MET A 218 23.43 7.76 10.25
C MET A 218 23.67 7.85 11.77
N ARG A 219 23.96 9.01 12.29
CA ARG A 219 24.12 9.27 13.73
C ARG A 219 22.82 9.06 14.51
N ASN A 220 21.70 9.46 13.93
CA ASN A 220 20.42 9.55 14.63
C ASN A 220 19.47 8.38 14.33
N LEU A 221 19.72 7.56 13.32
CA LEU A 221 18.85 6.42 13.00
C LEU A 221 18.80 5.43 14.18
N VAL A 222 17.59 4.92 14.44
CA VAL A 222 17.32 3.87 15.43
C VAL A 222 18.06 2.59 15.03
N ASN A 223 18.65 1.91 15.99
CA ASN A 223 19.21 0.57 15.79
C ASN A 223 18.17 -0.49 16.18
N GLU A 224 18.38 -1.71 15.69
CA GLU A 224 17.57 -2.84 16.11
C GLU A 224 17.61 -3.03 17.64
N GLY A 225 16.45 -3.30 18.24
CA GLY A 225 16.28 -3.45 19.67
C GLY A 225 16.20 -2.15 20.48
N GLU A 226 16.40 -0.97 19.84
CA GLU A 226 16.13 0.32 20.48
C GLU A 226 14.66 0.69 20.35
N GLU A 227 14.11 1.33 21.37
CA GLU A 227 12.76 1.90 21.34
C GLU A 227 12.73 3.15 20.46
N SER A 228 11.75 3.20 19.55
CA SER A 228 11.50 4.40 18.76
C SER A 228 10.89 5.51 19.63
N PRO A 229 10.96 6.79 19.22
CA PRO A 229 10.35 7.89 19.97
C PRO A 229 8.83 7.79 20.16
N LEU A 230 8.18 6.88 19.47
CA LEU A 230 6.73 6.60 19.55
C LEU A 230 6.41 5.32 20.34
N GLY A 231 7.41 4.68 20.96
CA GLY A 231 7.24 3.49 21.79
C GLY A 231 7.26 2.17 21.02
N HIS A 232 7.70 2.17 19.75
CA HIS A 232 7.81 0.94 18.96
C HIS A 232 9.17 0.27 19.14
N HIS A 233 9.20 -1.05 19.25
CA HIS A 233 10.40 -1.87 19.24
C HIS A 233 10.54 -2.61 17.92
N TRP A 234 10.99 -1.90 16.90
CA TRP A 234 11.08 -2.44 15.54
C TRP A 234 12.04 -3.63 15.47
N ARG A 235 11.58 -4.68 14.79
CA ARG A 235 12.29 -5.95 14.63
C ARG A 235 12.84 -6.10 13.22
N SER A 236 14.01 -6.75 13.11
CA SER A 236 14.64 -7.07 11.82
C SER A 236 14.77 -5.85 10.89
N ILE A 237 15.28 -4.73 11.42
CA ILE A 237 15.39 -3.48 10.67
C ILE A 237 16.75 -3.31 9.99
N LYS A 238 16.73 -2.77 8.76
CA LYS A 238 17.92 -2.48 7.95
C LYS A 238 18.00 -1.00 7.56
N GLY A 239 17.60 -0.08 8.46
CA GLY A 239 17.51 1.35 8.13
C GLY A 239 18.85 1.98 7.74
N LYS A 240 19.93 1.67 8.45
CA LYS A 240 21.27 2.17 8.14
C LYS A 240 21.84 1.58 6.87
N GLU A 241 21.66 0.29 6.67
CA GLU A 241 22.08 -0.44 5.47
C GLU A 241 21.32 0.08 4.24
N THR A 242 20.02 0.34 4.38
CA THR A 242 19.19 0.88 3.30
C THR A 242 19.61 2.30 2.91
N LEU A 243 19.89 3.17 3.89
CA LEU A 243 20.39 4.51 3.60
C LEU A 243 21.80 4.44 2.97
N THR A 244 22.67 3.57 3.48
CA THR A 244 24.02 3.37 2.92
C THR A 244 23.94 2.87 1.46
N ALA A 245 23.08 1.91 1.18
CA ALA A 245 22.88 1.38 -0.18
C ALA A 245 22.40 2.47 -1.15
N ALA A 246 21.44 3.31 -0.75
CA ALA A 246 20.96 4.42 -1.56
C ALA A 246 22.09 5.45 -1.86
N VAL A 247 22.90 5.77 -0.85
CA VAL A 247 24.04 6.72 -0.96
C VAL A 247 25.12 6.17 -1.90
N GLN A 248 25.45 4.88 -1.78
CA GLN A 248 26.46 4.23 -2.63
C GLN A 248 25.99 4.15 -4.08
N GLU A 249 24.79 3.64 -4.33
CA GLU A 249 24.25 3.46 -5.69
C GLU A 249 24.03 4.79 -6.41
N SER A 250 23.59 5.83 -5.70
CA SER A 250 23.41 7.17 -6.27
C SER A 250 24.72 7.88 -6.59
N GLY A 251 25.84 7.42 -6.03
CA GLY A 251 27.10 8.18 -6.08
C GLY A 251 27.04 9.49 -5.31
N TYR A 252 26.23 9.60 -4.25
CA TYR A 252 26.02 10.82 -3.47
C TYR A 252 27.32 11.50 -3.05
N GLN A 253 28.31 10.72 -2.61
CA GLN A 253 29.61 11.21 -2.16
C GLN A 253 30.60 11.51 -3.29
N GLN A 254 30.27 11.14 -4.55
CA GLN A 254 31.10 11.46 -5.71
C GLN A 254 30.98 12.94 -6.10
N PRO A 255 31.98 13.52 -6.80
CA PRO A 255 31.86 14.87 -7.34
C PRO A 255 30.58 15.03 -8.17
N LYS A 256 29.92 16.18 -8.02
CA LYS A 256 28.70 16.47 -8.79
C LYS A 256 29.05 16.68 -10.27
N PRO A 257 28.22 16.22 -11.20
CA PRO A 257 28.40 16.48 -12.62
C PRO A 257 28.47 17.97 -12.89
N GLN A 258 29.35 18.39 -13.82
CA GLN A 258 29.40 19.74 -14.31
C GLN A 258 28.52 19.84 -15.57
N ILE A 259 27.40 20.55 -15.47
CA ILE A 259 26.47 20.78 -16.59
C ILE A 259 26.52 22.28 -16.94
N PRO A 260 26.92 22.67 -18.17
CA PRO A 260 26.97 24.06 -18.55
C PRO A 260 25.62 24.78 -18.31
N GLY A 261 25.65 25.94 -17.66
CA GLY A 261 24.47 26.74 -17.34
C GLY A 261 23.55 26.17 -16.27
N ARG A 262 23.94 25.10 -15.60
CA ARG A 262 23.10 24.45 -14.55
C ARG A 262 23.91 24.18 -13.29
N LYS A 263 23.26 24.34 -12.13
CA LYS A 263 23.76 23.91 -10.81
C LYS A 263 23.19 22.56 -10.45
N VAL A 264 24.06 21.62 -10.11
CA VAL A 264 23.64 20.28 -9.68
C VAL A 264 23.51 20.20 -8.16
N GLY A 265 22.34 19.77 -7.69
CA GLY A 265 22.01 19.51 -6.29
C GLY A 265 21.72 18.05 -6.04
N ARG A 266 21.99 17.58 -4.81
CA ARG A 266 21.58 16.25 -4.30
C ARG A 266 20.89 16.40 -2.97
N GLY A 267 19.76 15.70 -2.80
CA GLY A 267 19.02 15.61 -1.56
C GLY A 267 18.71 14.15 -1.23
N MET A 268 18.45 13.86 0.04
CA MET A 268 18.09 12.53 0.48
C MET A 268 16.97 12.54 1.51
N ALA A 269 16.27 11.42 1.60
CA ALA A 269 15.26 11.17 2.62
C ALA A 269 15.28 9.71 3.03
N ILE A 270 14.85 9.43 4.27
CA ILE A 270 14.59 8.07 4.75
C ILE A 270 13.27 8.04 5.50
N SER A 271 12.52 6.97 5.32
CA SER A 271 11.27 6.74 6.04
C SER A 271 11.11 5.27 6.39
N GLU A 272 10.21 4.98 7.31
CA GLU A 272 9.76 3.65 7.66
C GLU A 272 8.27 3.48 7.39
N ARG A 273 7.84 2.24 7.18
CA ARG A 273 6.41 1.93 7.04
C ARG A 273 6.09 0.52 7.52
N HIS A 274 5.09 0.41 8.41
CA HIS A 274 4.56 -0.87 8.87
C HIS A 274 3.67 -1.52 7.81
N VAL A 275 3.49 -2.83 7.94
CA VAL A 275 2.54 -3.62 7.15
C VAL A 275 1.10 -3.36 7.61
N GLY A 276 0.14 -3.35 6.70
CA GLY A 276 -1.27 -3.22 7.02
C GLY A 276 -1.86 -4.51 7.62
N ALA A 277 -2.88 -4.33 8.46
CA ALA A 277 -3.60 -5.40 9.14
C ALA A 277 -5.05 -5.55 8.63
N GLY A 278 -5.76 -6.55 9.12
CA GLY A 278 -7.16 -6.82 8.84
C GLY A 278 -7.43 -8.28 8.59
N THR A 279 -8.64 -8.58 8.14
CA THR A 279 -9.15 -9.94 7.90
C THR A 279 -9.17 -10.24 6.40
N SER A 280 -8.76 -11.45 6.02
CA SER A 280 -8.94 -11.98 4.66
C SER A 280 -9.33 -13.46 4.70
N THR A 281 -10.16 -13.88 3.75
CA THR A 281 -10.60 -15.27 3.59
C THR A 281 -10.20 -15.77 2.21
N ALA A 282 -9.76 -17.02 2.15
CA ALA A 282 -9.49 -17.74 0.90
C ALA A 282 -9.97 -19.17 0.97
N LYS A 283 -10.35 -19.72 -0.17
CA LYS A 283 -10.66 -21.14 -0.35
C LYS A 283 -9.87 -21.71 -1.51
N VAL A 284 -9.26 -22.86 -1.31
CA VAL A 284 -8.55 -23.63 -2.34
C VAL A 284 -9.28 -24.93 -2.56
N VAL A 285 -9.52 -25.28 -3.82
CA VAL A 285 -10.22 -26.48 -4.24
C VAL A 285 -9.36 -27.24 -5.23
N ILE A 286 -9.16 -28.53 -4.99
CA ILE A 286 -8.67 -29.49 -5.98
C ILE A 286 -9.87 -30.33 -6.42
N ASP A 287 -10.25 -30.17 -7.69
CA ASP A 287 -11.38 -30.91 -8.26
C ASP A 287 -10.99 -32.35 -8.62
N ILE A 288 -11.97 -33.19 -8.92
CA ILE A 288 -11.80 -34.61 -9.26
C ILE A 288 -10.92 -34.84 -10.49
N ASP A 289 -10.78 -33.84 -11.36
CA ASP A 289 -9.88 -33.85 -12.52
C ASP A 289 -8.46 -33.37 -12.19
N GLY A 290 -8.19 -33.00 -10.94
CA GLY A 290 -6.93 -32.46 -10.46
C GLY A 290 -6.74 -30.98 -10.76
N SER A 291 -7.72 -30.29 -11.29
CA SER A 291 -7.66 -28.84 -11.48
C SER A 291 -7.69 -28.10 -10.13
N VAL A 292 -6.88 -27.04 -10.02
CA VAL A 292 -6.75 -26.26 -8.78
C VAL A 292 -7.40 -24.90 -8.97
N THR A 293 -8.31 -24.54 -8.06
CA THR A 293 -8.99 -23.26 -8.08
C THR A 293 -8.82 -22.53 -6.75
N LEU A 294 -8.36 -21.27 -6.82
CA LEU A 294 -8.35 -20.32 -5.72
C LEU A 294 -9.61 -19.44 -5.80
N TYR A 295 -10.32 -19.37 -4.69
CA TYR A 295 -11.42 -18.42 -4.49
C TYR A 295 -11.01 -17.36 -3.47
N THR A 296 -11.26 -16.08 -3.77
CA THR A 296 -10.95 -14.96 -2.89
C THR A 296 -11.87 -13.77 -3.19
N PRO A 297 -12.28 -12.98 -2.18
CA PRO A 297 -13.01 -11.73 -2.40
C PRO A 297 -12.11 -10.53 -2.74
N LEU A 298 -10.78 -10.70 -2.73
CA LEU A 298 -9.83 -9.64 -3.04
C LEU A 298 -9.87 -9.28 -4.53
N LEU A 299 -9.90 -7.97 -4.83
CA LEU A 299 -9.92 -7.44 -6.20
C LEU A 299 -8.59 -6.79 -6.55
N ASP A 300 -7.91 -7.28 -7.59
CA ASP A 300 -6.64 -6.69 -8.02
C ASP A 300 -6.85 -5.31 -8.63
N THR A 301 -6.08 -4.36 -8.16
CA THR A 301 -6.09 -2.96 -8.60
C THR A 301 -4.90 -2.61 -9.50
N GLY A 302 -4.22 -3.64 -10.05
CA GLY A 302 -3.02 -3.51 -10.88
C GLY A 302 -1.71 -3.76 -10.14
N SER A 303 -1.76 -4.24 -8.88
CA SER A 303 -0.57 -4.55 -8.09
C SER A 303 0.06 -5.92 -8.38
N GLY A 304 -0.66 -6.80 -9.12
CA GLY A 304 -0.16 -8.12 -9.51
C GLY A 304 -0.25 -9.19 -8.43
N PHE A 305 -0.99 -8.95 -7.35
CA PHE A 305 -1.06 -9.91 -6.26
C PHE A 305 -1.79 -11.21 -6.64
N TYR A 306 -2.64 -11.22 -7.64
CA TYR A 306 -3.23 -12.48 -8.14
C TYR A 306 -2.17 -13.50 -8.57
N THR A 307 -1.06 -13.02 -9.14
CA THR A 307 0.09 -13.88 -9.45
C THR A 307 0.74 -14.40 -8.17
N VAL A 308 0.97 -13.52 -7.18
CA VAL A 308 1.57 -13.88 -5.89
C VAL A 308 0.74 -14.94 -5.15
N LEU A 309 -0.58 -14.75 -5.08
CA LEU A 309 -1.47 -15.71 -4.42
C LEU A 309 -1.44 -17.10 -5.08
N ARG A 310 -1.37 -17.15 -6.42
CA ARG A 310 -1.18 -18.41 -7.14
C ARG A 310 0.19 -19.04 -6.91
N GLN A 311 1.26 -18.22 -6.82
CA GLN A 311 2.61 -18.71 -6.53
C GLN A 311 2.69 -19.40 -5.18
N ILE A 312 1.97 -18.90 -4.15
CA ILE A 312 1.88 -19.56 -2.83
C ILE A 312 1.30 -20.99 -2.99
N ILE A 313 0.18 -21.13 -3.67
CA ILE A 313 -0.45 -22.43 -3.90
C ILE A 313 0.48 -23.33 -4.74
N ALA A 314 1.09 -22.79 -5.79
CA ALA A 314 1.99 -23.50 -6.66
C ALA A 314 3.18 -24.10 -5.89
N GLN A 315 3.79 -23.32 -5.01
CA GLN A 315 4.88 -23.75 -4.15
C GLN A 315 4.47 -24.86 -3.18
N GLU A 316 3.29 -24.72 -2.57
CA GLU A 316 2.82 -25.65 -1.55
C GLU A 316 2.27 -26.98 -2.10
N LEU A 317 1.66 -26.96 -3.29
CA LEU A 317 1.06 -28.14 -3.92
C LEU A 317 1.88 -28.74 -5.07
N GLY A 318 3.03 -28.16 -5.42
CA GLY A 318 3.81 -28.61 -6.57
C GLY A 318 3.07 -28.52 -7.90
N VAL A 319 2.25 -27.47 -8.09
CA VAL A 319 1.41 -27.25 -9.29
C VAL A 319 1.93 -26.05 -10.07
N PRO A 320 1.98 -26.05 -11.41
CA PRO A 320 2.33 -24.87 -12.17
C PRO A 320 1.36 -23.71 -11.88
N TYR A 321 1.90 -22.52 -11.54
CA TYR A 321 1.05 -21.37 -11.17
C TYR A 321 0.08 -20.95 -12.28
N SER A 322 0.44 -21.16 -13.55
CA SER A 322 -0.39 -20.87 -14.73
C SER A 322 -1.64 -21.75 -14.84
N GLU A 323 -1.64 -22.91 -14.18
CA GLU A 323 -2.75 -23.85 -14.18
C GLU A 323 -3.72 -23.64 -13.01
N ILE A 324 -3.36 -22.77 -12.05
CA ILE A 324 -4.23 -22.43 -10.94
C ILE A 324 -5.23 -21.38 -11.41
N ARG A 325 -6.50 -21.74 -11.41
CA ARG A 325 -7.62 -20.81 -11.69
C ARG A 325 -7.82 -19.90 -10.48
N LEU A 326 -8.18 -18.65 -10.73
CA LEU A 326 -8.58 -17.72 -9.68
C LEU A 326 -10.00 -17.22 -9.99
N ILE A 327 -10.88 -17.34 -9.01
CA ILE A 327 -12.27 -16.88 -9.07
C ILE A 327 -12.47 -15.89 -7.95
N THR A 328 -12.93 -14.69 -8.30
CA THR A 328 -13.29 -13.67 -7.32
C THR A 328 -14.72 -13.87 -6.84
N TRP A 329 -14.88 -13.91 -5.51
CA TRP A 329 -16.17 -14.04 -4.86
C TRP A 329 -16.91 -12.70 -4.74
N SER A 330 -18.24 -12.78 -4.76
CA SER A 330 -19.09 -11.66 -4.32
C SER A 330 -19.18 -11.61 -2.79
N THR A 331 -19.84 -10.58 -2.29
CA THR A 331 -20.07 -10.45 -0.82
C THR A 331 -21.06 -11.46 -0.25
N ASP A 332 -21.79 -12.20 -1.09
CA ASP A 332 -22.69 -13.28 -0.65
C ASP A 332 -21.98 -14.64 -0.61
N ASP A 333 -20.90 -14.79 -1.39
CA ASP A 333 -20.20 -16.07 -1.57
C ASP A 333 -19.05 -16.23 -0.57
N ALA A 334 -18.55 -15.16 0.04
CA ALA A 334 -17.39 -15.14 0.92
C ALA A 334 -17.76 -14.69 2.33
N ALA A 335 -16.97 -15.15 3.31
CA ALA A 335 -16.92 -14.54 4.62
C ALA A 335 -16.36 -13.10 4.50
N PHE A 336 -16.35 -12.35 5.62
CA PHE A 336 -15.87 -10.97 5.64
C PHE A 336 -14.42 -10.85 5.18
N ASP A 337 -14.17 -9.83 4.38
CA ASP A 337 -12.82 -9.41 3.97
C ASP A 337 -12.69 -7.90 4.11
N SER A 338 -11.54 -7.47 4.63
CA SER A 338 -11.24 -6.04 4.80
C SER A 338 -10.95 -5.32 3.48
N GLY A 339 -10.85 -6.03 2.36
CA GLY A 339 -10.54 -5.51 1.01
C GLY A 339 -9.06 -5.12 0.85
N VAL A 340 -8.74 -4.47 -0.25
CA VAL A 340 -7.38 -4.08 -0.62
C VAL A 340 -7.03 -2.71 -0.01
N GLY A 341 -5.87 -2.59 0.64
CA GLY A 341 -5.37 -1.32 1.18
C GLY A 341 -4.31 -1.51 2.26
N GLY A 342 -3.55 -0.44 2.57
CA GLY A 342 -2.53 -0.44 3.60
C GLY A 342 -1.36 -1.38 3.36
N SER A 343 -1.12 -1.82 2.12
CA SER A 343 -0.07 -2.80 1.74
C SER A 343 -0.22 -4.16 2.43
N ARG A 344 -1.47 -4.59 2.75
CA ARG A 344 -1.72 -5.81 3.53
C ARG A 344 -1.94 -7.07 2.69
N VAL A 345 -2.20 -6.97 1.39
CA VAL A 345 -2.72 -8.12 0.62
C VAL A 345 -1.74 -9.29 0.60
N THR A 346 -0.46 -9.05 0.37
CA THR A 346 0.54 -10.12 0.40
C THR A 346 0.66 -10.73 1.80
N HIS A 347 0.66 -9.90 2.85
CA HIS A 347 0.72 -10.36 4.23
C HIS A 347 -0.58 -11.05 4.67
N VAL A 348 -1.71 -10.37 4.66
CA VAL A 348 -2.99 -10.89 5.19
C VAL A 348 -3.65 -11.87 4.21
N GLY A 349 -3.78 -11.50 2.94
CA GLY A 349 -4.35 -12.35 1.90
C GLY A 349 -3.46 -13.55 1.58
N GLY A 350 -2.14 -13.37 1.57
CA GLY A 350 -1.17 -14.45 1.39
C GLY A 350 -1.27 -15.49 2.51
N GLN A 351 -1.41 -15.08 3.78
CA GLN A 351 -1.62 -15.99 4.92
C GLN A 351 -2.97 -16.72 4.83
N ALA A 352 -4.03 -16.06 4.38
CA ALA A 352 -5.32 -16.72 4.16
C ALA A 352 -5.21 -17.81 3.09
N VAL A 353 -4.52 -17.53 1.97
CA VAL A 353 -4.28 -18.51 0.90
C VAL A 353 -3.37 -19.65 1.37
N TYR A 354 -2.30 -19.31 2.10
CA TYR A 354 -1.42 -20.32 2.68
C TYR A 354 -2.19 -21.25 3.62
N GLY A 355 -2.96 -20.71 4.57
CA GLY A 355 -3.77 -21.51 5.50
C GLY A 355 -4.77 -22.41 4.79
N ALA A 356 -5.50 -21.89 3.80
CA ALA A 356 -6.43 -22.68 2.97
C ALA A 356 -5.70 -23.82 2.23
N THR A 357 -4.49 -23.54 1.71
CA THR A 357 -3.66 -24.54 1.05
C THR A 357 -3.16 -25.61 2.02
N GLN A 358 -2.76 -25.21 3.24
CA GLN A 358 -2.36 -26.18 4.28
C GLN A 358 -3.51 -27.10 4.69
N GLU A 359 -4.77 -26.61 4.76
CA GLU A 359 -5.93 -27.45 5.00
C GLU A 359 -6.15 -28.48 3.89
N VAL A 360 -5.96 -28.10 2.62
CA VAL A 360 -5.99 -29.04 1.49
C VAL A 360 -4.86 -30.07 1.61
N ARG A 361 -3.62 -29.62 1.89
CA ARG A 361 -2.47 -30.53 2.07
C ARG A 361 -2.73 -31.55 3.18
N LYS A 362 -3.19 -31.10 4.33
CA LYS A 362 -3.51 -31.96 5.47
C LYS A 362 -4.52 -33.04 5.11
N ARG A 363 -5.59 -32.70 4.39
CA ARG A 363 -6.60 -33.66 3.94
C ARG A 363 -6.05 -34.68 2.95
N LEU A 364 -5.23 -34.23 1.99
CA LEU A 364 -4.60 -35.11 1.02
C LEU A 364 -3.57 -36.06 1.67
N VAL A 365 -2.76 -35.53 2.60
CA VAL A 365 -1.78 -36.34 3.35
C VAL A 365 -2.47 -37.41 4.17
N ALA A 366 -3.51 -37.05 4.93
CA ALA A 366 -4.28 -38.00 5.71
C ALA A 366 -4.93 -39.08 4.82
N LEU A 367 -5.48 -38.70 3.68
CA LEU A 367 -6.08 -39.64 2.72
C LEU A 367 -5.04 -40.60 2.14
N ALA A 368 -3.84 -40.10 1.77
CA ALA A 368 -2.77 -40.94 1.26
C ALA A 368 -2.22 -41.88 2.33
N ALA A 369 -2.09 -41.43 3.58
CA ALA A 369 -1.70 -42.27 4.70
C ALA A 369 -2.72 -43.41 4.94
N ASP A 370 -4.01 -43.10 4.92
CA ASP A 370 -5.09 -44.07 5.10
C ASP A 370 -5.17 -45.11 3.95
N LEU A 371 -5.10 -44.66 2.71
CA LEU A 371 -5.25 -45.51 1.54
C LEU A 371 -4.01 -46.35 1.22
N TYR A 372 -2.81 -45.84 1.49
CA TYR A 372 -1.55 -46.44 1.02
C TYR A 372 -0.55 -46.74 2.15
N GLY A 373 -0.89 -46.41 3.40
CA GLY A 373 0.00 -46.59 4.55
C GLY A 373 1.26 -45.72 4.49
N TRP A 374 1.22 -44.58 3.78
CA TRP A 374 2.37 -43.69 3.61
C TRP A 374 2.68 -42.93 4.92
N PRO A 375 3.96 -42.82 5.30
CA PRO A 375 4.33 -41.97 6.43
C PRO A 375 4.06 -40.49 6.09
N GLU A 376 3.24 -39.82 6.90
CA GLU A 376 2.80 -38.44 6.64
C GLU A 376 3.96 -37.45 6.52
N ASP A 377 5.01 -37.63 7.31
CA ASP A 377 6.22 -36.80 7.36
C ASP A 377 7.16 -36.98 6.14
N GLN A 378 6.96 -38.01 5.33
CA GLN A 378 7.73 -38.28 4.12
C GLN A 378 7.01 -37.88 2.82
N ILE A 379 5.75 -37.47 2.93
CA ILE A 379 4.95 -37.10 1.76
C ILE A 379 5.36 -35.70 1.26
N ALA A 380 5.84 -35.64 0.02
CA ALA A 380 6.13 -34.39 -0.67
C ALA A 380 5.16 -34.17 -1.84
N PHE A 381 4.96 -32.89 -2.20
CA PHE A 381 4.13 -32.46 -3.34
C PHE A 381 5.04 -31.99 -4.46
N GLN A 382 4.96 -32.61 -5.61
CA GLN A 382 5.79 -32.29 -6.77
C GLN A 382 5.05 -32.67 -8.06
N ASP A 383 5.09 -31.77 -9.08
CA ASP A 383 4.56 -32.01 -10.43
C ASP A 383 3.12 -32.57 -10.44
N LYS A 384 2.24 -31.95 -9.64
CA LYS A 384 0.83 -32.38 -9.42
C LYS A 384 0.66 -33.78 -8.83
N GLN A 385 1.68 -34.29 -8.19
CA GLN A 385 1.69 -35.61 -7.56
C GLN A 385 2.13 -35.51 -6.11
N MET A 386 1.68 -36.47 -5.34
CA MET A 386 2.26 -36.77 -4.03
C MET A 386 3.28 -37.89 -4.20
N VAL A 387 4.44 -37.70 -3.60
CA VAL A 387 5.59 -38.62 -3.73
C VAL A 387 6.14 -38.98 -2.36
N VAL A 388 6.53 -40.25 -2.22
CA VAL A 388 7.26 -40.78 -1.06
C VAL A 388 8.45 -41.56 -1.60
N PRO A 389 9.65 -41.44 -1.03
CA PRO A 389 10.82 -42.20 -1.49
C PRO A 389 10.56 -43.73 -1.54
N GLY A 390 10.81 -44.32 -2.69
CA GLY A 390 10.64 -45.77 -2.89
C GLY A 390 9.20 -46.25 -3.12
N GLN A 391 8.23 -45.34 -3.23
CA GLN A 391 6.85 -45.65 -3.56
C GLN A 391 6.44 -45.07 -4.92
N PRO A 392 5.46 -45.67 -5.63
CA PRO A 392 4.87 -45.05 -6.82
C PRO A 392 4.22 -43.70 -6.46
N SER A 393 4.41 -42.67 -7.32
CA SER A 393 3.74 -41.39 -7.15
C SER A 393 2.23 -41.47 -7.44
N ILE A 394 1.45 -40.62 -6.82
CA ILE A 394 -0.01 -40.55 -6.97
C ILE A 394 -0.41 -39.15 -7.35
N SER A 395 -1.23 -39.01 -8.40
CA SER A 395 -1.68 -37.70 -8.85
C SER A 395 -2.72 -37.09 -7.90
N LEU A 396 -2.78 -35.74 -7.85
CA LEU A 396 -3.79 -35.03 -7.11
C LEU A 396 -5.22 -35.39 -7.60
N ALA A 397 -5.37 -35.61 -8.92
CA ALA A 397 -6.64 -36.07 -9.51
C ALA A 397 -7.08 -37.44 -8.98
N GLU A 398 -6.16 -38.40 -8.92
CA GLU A 398 -6.48 -39.72 -8.38
C GLU A 398 -6.91 -39.65 -6.92
N LEU A 399 -6.22 -38.86 -6.10
CA LEU A 399 -6.56 -38.68 -4.70
C LEU A 399 -7.93 -38.01 -4.52
N ALA A 400 -8.23 -36.95 -5.32
CA ALA A 400 -9.53 -36.30 -5.27
C ALA A 400 -10.66 -37.25 -5.69
N ALA A 401 -10.46 -38.06 -6.73
CA ALA A 401 -11.41 -39.09 -7.13
C ALA A 401 -11.62 -40.15 -6.01
N ARG A 402 -10.56 -40.57 -5.33
CA ARG A 402 -10.63 -41.50 -4.18
C ARG A 402 -11.31 -40.90 -2.96
N ALA A 403 -11.22 -39.60 -2.76
CA ALA A 403 -11.95 -38.86 -1.73
C ALA A 403 -13.47 -38.86 -1.97
N GLY A 404 -13.91 -39.22 -3.19
CA GLY A 404 -15.32 -39.20 -3.59
C GLY A 404 -15.85 -37.84 -3.96
N GLY A 405 -14.98 -36.84 -4.15
CA GLY A 405 -15.32 -35.48 -4.54
C GLY A 405 -14.13 -34.50 -4.42
N PRO A 406 -14.36 -33.21 -4.68
CA PRO A 406 -13.33 -32.18 -4.55
C PRO A 406 -12.71 -32.14 -3.14
N VAL A 407 -11.41 -31.94 -3.07
CA VAL A 407 -10.70 -31.69 -1.81
C VAL A 407 -10.56 -30.19 -1.62
N GLU A 408 -11.19 -29.69 -0.55
CA GLU A 408 -11.29 -28.25 -0.31
C GLU A 408 -10.59 -27.86 0.98
N GLY A 409 -10.05 -26.66 1.03
CA GLY A 409 -9.58 -26.01 2.25
C GLY A 409 -10.01 -24.54 2.25
N GLU A 410 -10.54 -24.09 3.37
CA GLU A 410 -10.93 -22.69 3.56
C GLU A 410 -10.28 -22.18 4.85
N PHE A 411 -9.75 -20.95 4.77
CA PHE A 411 -9.09 -20.35 5.93
C PHE A 411 -9.33 -18.84 5.96
N THR A 412 -9.62 -18.35 7.15
CA THR A 412 -9.70 -16.92 7.43
C THR A 412 -8.52 -16.53 8.31
N TYR A 413 -7.73 -15.60 7.83
CA TYR A 413 -6.64 -15.00 8.60
C TYR A 413 -7.07 -13.61 9.07
N ASP A 414 -6.94 -13.39 10.38
CA ASP A 414 -7.18 -12.10 11.02
C ASP A 414 -5.90 -11.62 11.66
N SER A 415 -5.44 -10.47 11.22
CA SER A 415 -4.20 -9.86 11.69
C SER A 415 -4.49 -8.58 12.41
N GLU A 416 -4.03 -8.49 13.64
CA GLU A 416 -3.91 -7.21 14.33
C GLU A 416 -2.74 -6.41 13.75
N ARG A 417 -2.79 -5.09 13.94
CA ARG A 417 -1.72 -4.21 13.48
C ARG A 417 -0.48 -4.41 14.31
N ASP A 418 0.57 -4.91 13.69
CA ASP A 418 1.90 -5.02 14.29
C ASP A 418 2.75 -3.81 13.86
N GLU A 419 2.84 -2.80 14.72
CA GLU A 419 3.62 -1.58 14.45
C GLU A 419 5.13 -1.78 14.65
N ASP A 420 5.54 -2.91 15.24
CA ASP A 420 6.95 -3.29 15.37
C ASP A 420 7.48 -3.97 14.09
N LEU A 421 6.57 -4.40 13.20
CA LEU A 421 6.91 -4.93 11.88
C LEU A 421 6.94 -3.80 10.85
N THR A 422 8.11 -3.35 10.49
CA THR A 422 8.31 -2.22 9.58
C THR A 422 9.36 -2.49 8.52
N SER A 423 9.35 -1.71 7.45
CA SER A 423 10.42 -1.68 6.44
C SER A 423 10.89 -0.26 6.21
N PHE A 424 12.13 -0.12 5.76
CA PHE A 424 12.75 1.17 5.50
C PHE A 424 12.87 1.43 4.00
N THR A 425 12.71 2.69 3.64
CA THR A 425 12.99 3.18 2.30
C THR A 425 13.87 4.41 2.39
N ALA A 426 14.99 4.40 1.68
CA ALA A 426 15.89 5.53 1.57
C ALA A 426 16.01 5.97 0.12
N GLN A 427 16.01 7.28 -0.11
CA GLN A 427 15.97 7.85 -1.44
C GLN A 427 17.01 8.95 -1.59
N VAL A 428 17.64 9.05 -2.77
CA VAL A 428 18.54 10.13 -3.15
C VAL A 428 18.10 10.67 -4.52
N ALA A 429 17.81 11.96 -4.56
CA ALA A 429 17.48 12.70 -5.77
C ALA A 429 18.67 13.55 -6.22
N GLU A 430 18.96 13.56 -7.53
CA GLU A 430 19.89 14.48 -8.16
C GLU A 430 19.14 15.38 -9.12
N VAL A 431 19.28 16.69 -8.94
CA VAL A 431 18.62 17.71 -9.75
C VAL A 431 19.63 18.63 -10.43
N ALA A 432 19.29 19.10 -11.62
CA ALA A 432 20.00 20.17 -12.30
C ALA A 432 19.07 21.39 -12.39
N VAL A 433 19.50 22.52 -11.83
CA VAL A 433 18.76 23.79 -11.83
C VAL A 433 19.38 24.71 -12.84
N ASP A 434 18.59 25.19 -13.78
CA ASP A 434 19.00 26.17 -14.77
C ASP A 434 19.23 27.51 -14.08
N GLU A 435 20.42 28.13 -14.27
CA GLU A 435 20.81 29.36 -13.55
C GLU A 435 20.08 30.60 -14.07
N GLU A 436 19.59 30.58 -15.31
CA GLU A 436 18.89 31.70 -15.92
C GLU A 436 17.38 31.65 -15.65
N THR A 437 16.77 30.50 -15.83
CA THR A 437 15.31 30.34 -15.76
C THR A 437 14.81 29.84 -14.41
N GLY A 438 15.68 29.21 -13.61
CA GLY A 438 15.30 28.52 -12.38
C GLY A 438 14.62 27.15 -12.61
N GLU A 439 14.55 26.68 -13.86
CA GLU A 439 13.96 25.37 -14.17
C GLU A 439 14.68 24.25 -13.42
N VAL A 440 13.94 23.42 -12.72
CA VAL A 440 14.46 22.25 -12.00
C VAL A 440 14.21 20.99 -12.81
N LYS A 441 15.28 20.32 -13.23
CA LYS A 441 15.22 19.03 -13.89
C LYS A 441 15.74 17.94 -12.96
N LEU A 442 14.89 16.94 -12.65
CA LEU A 442 15.33 15.74 -11.95
C LEU A 442 16.13 14.86 -12.92
N THR A 443 17.42 14.66 -12.65
CA THR A 443 18.33 13.93 -13.54
C THR A 443 18.45 12.48 -13.17
N ARG A 444 18.47 12.18 -11.86
CA ARG A 444 18.55 10.81 -11.33
C ARG A 444 17.75 10.69 -10.03
N PHE A 445 17.12 9.55 -9.87
CA PHE A 445 16.46 9.17 -8.63
C PHE A 445 16.84 7.75 -8.23
N THR A 446 17.47 7.61 -7.08
CA THR A 446 17.89 6.32 -6.53
C THR A 446 17.02 6.01 -5.31
N THR A 447 16.47 4.81 -5.26
CA THR A 447 15.65 4.35 -4.14
C THR A 447 16.14 2.99 -3.66
N ALA A 448 16.36 2.86 -2.35
CA ALA A 448 16.72 1.61 -1.70
C ALA A 448 15.60 1.18 -0.74
N HIS A 449 15.32 -0.11 -0.71
CA HIS A 449 14.24 -0.69 0.06
C HIS A 449 14.73 -1.84 0.92
N ASP A 450 14.39 -1.81 2.21
CA ASP A 450 14.49 -2.95 3.12
C ASP A 450 13.37 -3.93 2.78
N VAL A 451 13.74 -5.10 2.28
CA VAL A 451 12.80 -6.13 1.83
C VAL A 451 13.22 -7.50 2.36
N VAL A 452 12.26 -8.39 2.58
CA VAL A 452 12.53 -9.78 2.94
C VAL A 452 12.64 -10.63 1.67
N MET A 453 11.57 -11.26 1.25
CA MET A 453 11.53 -12.08 0.03
C MET A 453 10.69 -11.40 -1.05
N VAL A 454 11.27 -11.19 -2.20
CA VAL A 454 10.55 -10.66 -3.37
C VAL A 454 9.88 -11.81 -4.11
N LEU A 455 8.55 -11.90 -4.02
CA LEU A 455 7.76 -12.99 -4.62
C LEU A 455 7.54 -12.82 -6.12
N ASN A 456 7.29 -11.59 -6.54
CA ASN A 456 7.07 -11.23 -7.94
C ASN A 456 7.95 -10.02 -8.29
N PRO A 457 9.19 -10.25 -8.77
CA PRO A 457 10.15 -9.17 -9.04
C PRO A 457 9.61 -8.11 -10.01
N LEU A 458 8.90 -8.53 -11.07
CA LEU A 458 8.36 -7.59 -12.06
C LEU A 458 7.30 -6.67 -11.46
N ALA A 459 6.32 -7.23 -10.73
CA ALA A 459 5.29 -6.43 -10.09
C ALA A 459 5.85 -5.57 -8.96
N HIS A 460 6.83 -6.08 -8.20
CA HIS A 460 7.50 -5.33 -7.15
C HIS A 460 8.24 -4.11 -7.70
N GLN A 461 9.03 -4.27 -8.77
CA GLN A 461 9.71 -3.16 -9.44
C GLN A 461 8.69 -2.13 -9.96
N GLY A 462 7.60 -2.58 -10.61
CA GLY A 462 6.55 -1.69 -11.08
C GLY A 462 5.86 -0.90 -9.95
N GLN A 463 5.70 -1.50 -8.76
CA GLN A 463 5.16 -0.78 -7.58
C GLN A 463 6.15 0.25 -7.04
N ILE A 464 7.45 -0.02 -7.03
CA ILE A 464 8.49 0.94 -6.63
C ILE A 464 8.51 2.12 -7.61
N GLU A 465 8.66 1.86 -8.90
CA GLU A 465 8.73 2.91 -9.94
C GLU A 465 7.45 3.76 -9.97
N GLY A 466 6.27 3.12 -9.93
CA GLY A 466 5.00 3.83 -9.84
C GLY A 466 4.87 4.68 -8.58
N GLY A 467 5.43 4.24 -7.45
CA GLY A 467 5.48 5.03 -6.21
C GLY A 467 6.39 6.25 -6.33
N VAL A 468 7.57 6.06 -6.93
CA VAL A 468 8.54 7.14 -7.18
C VAL A 468 7.92 8.20 -8.12
N MET A 469 7.29 7.77 -9.23
CA MET A 469 6.69 8.72 -10.18
C MET A 469 5.53 9.51 -9.56
N GLN A 470 4.69 8.90 -8.72
CA GLN A 470 3.69 9.64 -7.95
C GLN A 470 4.31 10.65 -6.99
N GLY A 471 5.43 10.30 -6.35
CA GLY A 471 6.18 11.23 -5.49
C GLY A 471 6.79 12.40 -6.27
N ILE A 472 7.36 12.14 -7.44
CA ILE A 472 7.91 13.17 -8.35
C ILE A 472 6.79 14.12 -8.80
N GLY A 473 5.66 13.58 -9.26
CA GLY A 473 4.51 14.37 -9.64
C GLY A 473 4.04 15.28 -8.50
N TYR A 474 3.90 14.74 -7.30
CA TYR A 474 3.49 15.49 -6.12
C TYR A 474 4.48 16.60 -5.71
N ALA A 475 5.77 16.35 -5.86
CA ALA A 475 6.81 17.30 -5.46
C ALA A 475 7.02 18.44 -6.46
N LEU A 476 6.83 18.18 -7.77
CA LEU A 476 7.31 19.08 -8.82
C LEU A 476 6.23 19.57 -9.79
N MET A 477 5.09 18.87 -9.93
CA MET A 477 4.20 19.10 -11.08
C MET A 477 2.71 19.17 -10.73
N GLU A 478 2.20 18.18 -9.98
CA GLU A 478 0.77 17.92 -9.82
C GLU A 478 0.10 18.85 -8.81
N GLU A 479 -1.01 19.45 -9.19
CA GLU A 479 -1.83 20.27 -8.30
C GLU A 479 -3.29 20.32 -8.75
N LEU A 480 -4.24 20.11 -7.80
CA LEU A 480 -5.63 20.53 -7.97
C LEU A 480 -5.77 21.99 -7.57
N LYS A 481 -5.92 22.87 -8.56
CA LYS A 481 -6.04 24.31 -8.34
C LYS A 481 -7.47 24.69 -8.01
N TYR A 482 -7.60 25.70 -7.16
CA TYR A 482 -8.87 26.33 -6.81
C TYR A 482 -8.85 27.79 -7.26
N GLU A 483 -9.89 28.20 -7.98
CA GLU A 483 -10.18 29.57 -8.35
C GLU A 483 -11.59 29.90 -7.90
N ASP A 484 -11.79 30.99 -7.18
CA ASP A 484 -13.09 31.39 -6.62
C ASP A 484 -13.81 30.22 -5.90
N ASP A 485 -13.07 29.51 -5.04
CA ASP A 485 -13.53 28.34 -4.25
C ASP A 485 -14.00 27.12 -5.08
N ARG A 486 -13.69 27.10 -6.38
CA ARG A 486 -13.99 25.98 -7.28
C ARG A 486 -12.72 25.35 -7.83
N ILE A 487 -12.76 24.06 -8.07
CA ILE A 487 -11.64 23.38 -8.76
C ILE A 487 -11.61 23.89 -10.20
N SER A 488 -10.49 24.51 -10.59
CA SER A 488 -10.23 24.96 -11.96
C SER A 488 -9.45 23.96 -12.81
N THR A 489 -8.85 22.94 -12.18
CA THR A 489 -8.14 21.85 -12.87
C THR A 489 -9.17 20.81 -13.36
N LEU A 490 -9.43 20.78 -14.68
CA LEU A 490 -10.49 19.96 -15.27
C LEU A 490 -9.99 18.85 -16.22
N SER A 491 -8.68 18.73 -16.37
CA SER A 491 -8.05 17.70 -17.21
C SER A 491 -6.73 17.22 -16.61
N LEU A 492 -6.27 16.01 -16.99
CA LEU A 492 -4.95 15.50 -16.57
C LEU A 492 -3.80 16.36 -17.09
N GLY A 493 -3.98 17.05 -18.23
CA GLY A 493 -3.00 17.98 -18.77
C GLY A 493 -2.86 19.25 -17.95
N GLU A 494 -3.97 19.78 -17.42
CA GLU A 494 -3.96 20.92 -16.48
C GLU A 494 -3.47 20.50 -15.10
N TYR A 495 -3.78 19.29 -14.68
CA TYR A 495 -3.29 18.67 -13.45
C TYR A 495 -1.77 18.45 -13.46
N LYS A 496 -1.17 18.38 -14.64
CA LYS A 496 0.27 18.18 -14.84
C LYS A 496 0.77 16.80 -14.41
N LEU A 497 -0.01 15.75 -14.72
CA LEU A 497 0.47 14.37 -14.50
C LEU A 497 1.81 14.17 -15.24
N PRO A 498 2.85 13.62 -14.57
CA PRO A 498 4.14 13.34 -15.23
C PRO A 498 3.97 12.45 -16.46
N THR A 499 4.71 12.77 -17.50
CA THR A 499 4.77 12.02 -18.76
C THR A 499 6.04 11.18 -18.82
N MET A 500 6.20 10.36 -19.86
CA MET A 500 7.43 9.58 -20.08
C MET A 500 8.67 10.48 -20.27
N ALA A 501 8.51 11.73 -20.68
CA ALA A 501 9.61 12.68 -20.82
C ALA A 501 10.15 13.20 -19.47
N ASP A 502 9.35 13.07 -18.43
CA ASP A 502 9.68 13.53 -17.07
C ASP A 502 10.35 12.45 -16.22
N ILE A 503 10.45 11.21 -16.75
CA ILE A 503 11.07 10.09 -16.03
C ILE A 503 12.60 10.33 -15.96
N PRO A 504 13.18 10.45 -14.74
CA PRO A 504 14.63 10.54 -14.59
C PRO A 504 15.31 9.17 -14.79
N GLU A 505 16.63 9.12 -14.70
CA GLU A 505 17.33 7.85 -14.51
C GLU A 505 16.91 7.25 -13.15
N LEU A 506 16.13 6.17 -13.18
CA LEU A 506 15.67 5.46 -11.98
C LEU A 506 16.63 4.32 -11.64
N ARG A 507 17.05 4.26 -10.37
CA ARG A 507 17.85 3.17 -9.81
C ARG A 507 17.18 2.61 -8.59
N THR A 508 17.02 1.29 -8.54
CA THR A 508 16.42 0.57 -7.39
C THR A 508 17.44 -0.37 -6.78
N VAL A 509 17.56 -0.33 -5.47
CA VAL A 509 18.38 -1.26 -4.69
C VAL A 509 17.50 -1.97 -3.68
N LEU A 510 17.61 -3.29 -3.60
CA LEU A 510 16.91 -4.10 -2.62
C LEU A 510 17.92 -4.58 -1.57
N VAL A 511 17.69 -4.16 -0.33
CA VAL A 511 18.47 -4.59 0.83
C VAL A 511 17.72 -5.77 1.45
N GLN A 512 18.20 -6.97 1.16
CA GLN A 512 17.56 -8.18 1.65
C GLN A 512 17.72 -8.33 3.15
N ASN A 513 16.63 -8.68 3.81
CA ASN A 513 16.53 -8.96 5.22
C ASN A 513 16.19 -10.44 5.44
N GLU A 514 16.43 -10.95 6.64
CA GLU A 514 16.10 -12.33 6.97
C GLU A 514 14.61 -12.49 7.26
N VAL A 515 14.06 -13.67 6.93
CA VAL A 515 12.69 -14.04 7.27
C VAL A 515 12.61 -14.31 8.77
N GLY A 516 11.85 -13.52 9.50
CA GLY A 516 11.78 -13.60 10.97
C GLY A 516 10.45 -14.10 11.56
N GLY A 517 9.49 -14.51 10.74
CA GLY A 517 8.14 -14.86 11.19
C GLY A 517 7.90 -16.36 11.40
N PRO A 518 6.76 -16.73 12.04
CA PRO A 518 6.41 -18.11 12.37
C PRO A 518 6.05 -18.97 11.14
N THR A 519 5.85 -18.38 9.98
CA THR A 519 5.62 -19.08 8.71
C THR A 519 6.59 -18.56 7.66
N PRO A 520 6.86 -19.31 6.58
CA PRO A 520 7.73 -18.84 5.49
C PRO A 520 7.28 -17.52 4.87
N TYR A 521 6.05 -17.10 5.14
CA TYR A 521 5.35 -15.99 4.53
C TYR A 521 4.90 -14.91 5.53
N ALA A 522 5.27 -15.03 6.81
CA ALA A 522 4.79 -14.13 7.87
C ALA A 522 5.22 -12.67 7.66
N ASP A 523 6.41 -12.47 7.09
CA ASP A 523 7.00 -11.15 6.86
C ASP A 523 6.81 -10.64 5.43
N TRP A 524 5.97 -11.33 4.63
CA TRP A 524 5.69 -10.90 3.27
C TRP A 524 4.82 -9.64 3.24
N GLY A 525 5.28 -8.67 2.48
CA GLY A 525 4.61 -7.39 2.33
C GLY A 525 5.38 -6.21 2.89
N ARG A 526 6.60 -6.46 3.37
CA ARG A 526 7.57 -5.40 3.65
C ARG A 526 8.08 -4.77 2.36
#